data_401c7bdb9a623dd9c43918a4b7ff816f
#
_entry.id   401c7bdb9a623dd9c43918a4b7ff816f
#
_cell.length_a   1.000
_cell.length_b   1.000
_cell.length_c   1.000
_cell.angle_alpha   90.00
_cell.angle_beta   90.00
_cell.angle_gamma   90.00
#
_symmetry.space_group_name_H-M   'P 1'
#
loop_
_entity.id
_entity.type
_entity.pdbx_description
1 polymer ?
#
loop_
_entity_poly.entity_id
_entity_poly.type
_entity_poly.pdbx_seq_one_letter_code
_entity_poly.pdbx_strand_id
1 'polypeptide(L)'
;MIRKQILLVYIIFNYLYGQGFWGSGFPEEKIQYNPRNYVCYKTEIPILIDGKIDDAGWNNVDWTESFVDIEGNLKPDPYLDTKAKMTWDDNYFYFCAYMEDPHVWATITARDAVIFKDNDFEIFLDPD
;
A
#
# COMPACT_ATOMS: atom_id res chain seq x y z
N MET A 1 -36.68 38.19 29.36
CA MET A 1 -36.16 38.34 27.97
C MET A 1 -34.72 37.92 27.79
N ILE A 2 -33.85 38.10 28.75
CA ILE A 2 -32.42 37.79 28.71
C ILE A 2 -32.14 36.27 28.59
N ARG A 3 -32.94 35.38 29.23
CA ARG A 3 -32.73 33.92 29.18
C ARG A 3 -32.87 33.28 27.79
N LYS A 4 -33.73 33.85 26.92
CA LYS A 4 -33.90 33.30 25.57
C LYS A 4 -32.73 33.66 24.62
N GLN A 5 -32.13 34.83 24.83
CA GLN A 5 -30.99 35.26 24.02
C GLN A 5 -29.70 34.47 24.37
N ILE A 6 -29.50 34.16 25.65
CA ILE A 6 -28.36 33.36 26.09
C ILE A 6 -28.45 31.91 25.55
N LEU A 7 -29.68 31.35 25.51
CA LEU A 7 -29.88 30.00 24.96
C LEU A 7 -29.60 29.97 23.44
N LEU A 8 -30.00 31.00 22.71
CA LEU A 8 -29.76 31.11 21.28
C LEU A 8 -28.26 31.22 20.95
N VAL A 9 -27.52 32.03 21.71
CA VAL A 9 -26.07 32.18 21.58
C VAL A 9 -25.36 30.86 21.89
N TYR A 10 -25.82 30.11 22.91
CA TYR A 10 -25.25 28.83 23.27
C TYR A 10 -25.49 27.75 22.18
N ILE A 11 -26.67 27.76 21.56
CA ILE A 11 -26.99 26.87 20.43
C ILE A 11 -26.16 27.24 19.20
N ILE A 12 -26.02 28.51 18.86
CA ILE A 12 -25.20 28.97 17.73
C ILE A 12 -23.72 28.63 17.98
N PHE A 13 -23.22 28.80 19.22
CA PHE A 13 -21.85 28.49 19.58
C PHE A 13 -21.58 27.00 19.46
N ASN A 14 -22.50 26.14 19.91
CA ASN A 14 -22.36 24.68 19.71
C ASN A 14 -22.50 24.26 18.25
N TYR A 15 -23.30 24.96 17.45
CA TYR A 15 -23.42 24.68 16.02
C TYR A 15 -22.17 25.10 15.24
N LEU A 16 -21.48 26.15 15.67
CA LEU A 16 -20.25 26.65 15.04
C LEU A 16 -18.98 25.90 15.50
N TYR A 17 -18.98 25.34 16.72
CA TYR A 17 -17.83 24.65 17.29
C TYR A 17 -18.09 23.16 17.56
N GLY A 18 -19.29 22.66 17.34
CA GLY A 18 -19.69 21.27 17.51
C GLY A 18 -19.36 20.34 16.34
N GLN A 19 -18.66 20.83 15.35
CA GLN A 19 -17.95 20.00 14.38
C GLN A 19 -16.75 19.41 15.13
N GLY A 20 -16.91 18.18 15.60
CA GLY A 20 -15.96 17.53 16.45
C GLY A 20 -14.54 17.61 15.91
N PHE A 21 -13.59 17.62 16.79
CA PHE A 21 -12.14 17.62 16.52
C PHE A 21 -11.70 16.58 15.44
N TRP A 22 -12.58 15.67 15.08
CA TRP A 22 -12.42 14.64 14.04
C TRP A 22 -13.22 14.93 12.76
N GLY A 23 -13.95 16.02 12.69
CA GLY A 23 -14.69 16.42 11.49
C GLY A 23 -13.81 17.23 10.55
N SER A 24 -13.35 16.63 9.48
CA SER A 24 -12.87 17.26 8.22
C SER A 24 -11.88 18.43 8.35
N GLY A 25 -11.00 18.42 9.35
CA GLY A 25 -9.90 19.39 9.43
C GLY A 25 -8.79 19.16 8.41
N PHE A 26 -8.78 18.03 7.76
CA PHE A 26 -7.90 17.73 6.63
C PHE A 26 -8.75 17.85 5.37
N PRO A 27 -8.38 18.70 4.40
CA PRO A 27 -9.00 18.65 3.10
C PRO A 27 -8.78 17.21 2.58
N GLU A 28 -9.86 16.47 2.43
CA GLU A 28 -9.78 15.21 1.69
C GLU A 28 -9.26 15.58 0.30
N GLU A 29 -8.05 15.16 0.00
CA GLU A 29 -7.54 15.27 -1.34
C GLU A 29 -8.53 14.53 -2.24
N LYS A 30 -9.16 15.25 -3.15
CA LYS A 30 -10.03 14.67 -4.17
C LYS A 30 -9.18 14.00 -5.23
N ILE A 31 -8.28 13.12 -4.79
CA ILE A 31 -7.57 12.22 -5.69
C ILE A 31 -8.61 11.23 -6.17
N GLN A 32 -8.81 11.21 -7.47
CA GLN A 32 -9.69 10.20 -8.06
C GLN A 32 -9.07 8.83 -7.76
N TYR A 33 -9.72 8.08 -6.88
CA TYR A 33 -9.29 6.73 -6.53
C TYR A 33 -9.42 5.84 -7.77
N ASN A 34 -8.29 5.47 -8.32
CA ASN A 34 -8.19 4.56 -9.46
C ASN A 34 -7.12 3.50 -9.15
N PRO A 35 -7.47 2.50 -8.33
CA PRO A 35 -6.51 1.48 -7.92
C PRO A 35 -6.04 0.68 -9.12
N ARG A 36 -4.76 0.33 -9.12
CA ARG A 36 -4.21 -0.63 -10.05
C ARG A 36 -4.80 -2.01 -9.77
N ASN A 37 -5.02 -2.76 -10.82
CA ASN A 37 -5.56 -4.11 -10.72
C ASN A 37 -4.53 -5.12 -11.21
N TYR A 38 -4.51 -6.29 -10.57
CA TYR A 38 -3.70 -7.42 -10.97
C TYR A 38 -4.54 -8.68 -10.93
N VAL A 39 -4.54 -9.45 -12.00
CA VAL A 39 -5.25 -10.74 -12.03
C VAL A 39 -4.28 -11.84 -11.64
N CYS A 40 -4.49 -12.41 -10.47
CA CYS A 40 -3.67 -13.48 -9.92
C CYS A 40 -4.27 -14.84 -10.28
N TYR A 41 -3.65 -15.56 -11.19
CA TYR A 41 -4.10 -16.88 -11.63
C TYR A 41 -3.54 -17.99 -10.74
N LYS A 42 -4.28 -19.10 -10.66
CA LYS A 42 -3.82 -20.32 -10.01
C LYS A 42 -2.77 -21.01 -10.87
N THR A 43 -1.70 -21.48 -10.23
CA THR A 43 -0.73 -22.37 -10.86
C THR A 43 -1.01 -23.83 -10.50
N GLU A 44 -0.87 -24.72 -11.47
CA GLU A 44 -0.89 -26.19 -11.25
C GLU A 44 0.53 -26.77 -11.20
N ILE A 45 1.54 -25.93 -11.43
CA ILE A 45 2.94 -26.34 -11.47
C ILE A 45 3.61 -25.90 -10.17
N PRO A 46 4.25 -26.81 -9.43
CA PRO A 46 4.92 -26.47 -8.20
C PRO A 46 5.98 -25.37 -8.38
N ILE A 47 6.05 -24.48 -7.39
CA ILE A 47 7.05 -23.43 -7.30
C ILE A 47 7.95 -23.72 -6.10
N LEU A 48 9.26 -23.68 -6.30
CA LEU A 48 10.26 -23.83 -5.26
C LEU A 48 10.67 -22.45 -4.73
N ILE A 49 10.62 -22.28 -3.42
CA ILE A 49 11.01 -21.01 -2.78
C ILE A 49 12.53 -21.03 -2.52
N ASP A 50 13.30 -20.76 -3.54
CA ASP A 50 14.78 -20.75 -3.49
C ASP A 50 15.40 -19.40 -3.92
N GLY A 51 14.54 -18.38 -4.10
CA GLY A 51 14.95 -17.06 -4.54
C GLY A 51 15.16 -16.91 -6.05
N LYS A 52 14.80 -17.93 -6.84
CA LYS A 52 14.83 -17.87 -8.30
C LYS A 52 13.42 -17.86 -8.88
N ILE A 53 13.32 -17.38 -10.11
CA ILE A 53 12.05 -17.27 -10.85
C ILE A 53 12.07 -18.11 -12.13
N ASP A 54 12.88 -19.16 -12.13
CA ASP A 54 13.08 -20.05 -13.28
C ASP A 54 12.14 -21.27 -13.27
N ASP A 55 11.33 -21.44 -12.23
CA ASP A 55 10.30 -22.47 -12.20
C ASP A 55 9.25 -22.28 -13.28
N ALA A 56 8.80 -23.37 -13.87
CA ALA A 56 7.76 -23.35 -14.89
C ALA A 56 6.43 -22.78 -14.39
N GLY A 57 6.16 -22.82 -13.08
CA GLY A 57 4.98 -22.20 -12.46
C GLY A 57 4.91 -20.68 -12.65
N TRP A 58 6.03 -20.02 -12.92
CA TRP A 58 6.08 -18.59 -13.19
C TRP A 58 5.93 -18.19 -14.66
N ASN A 59 5.97 -19.14 -15.61
CA ASN A 59 6.03 -18.84 -17.04
C ASN A 59 4.82 -18.08 -17.58
N ASN A 60 3.64 -18.33 -17.02
CA ASN A 60 2.39 -17.69 -17.44
C ASN A 60 1.88 -16.64 -16.44
N VAL A 61 2.76 -16.17 -15.57
CA VAL A 61 2.44 -15.15 -14.57
C VAL A 61 2.99 -13.81 -15.04
N ASP A 62 2.10 -12.87 -15.30
CA ASP A 62 2.48 -11.54 -15.76
C ASP A 62 3.13 -10.74 -14.63
N TRP A 63 4.04 -9.85 -15.00
CA TRP A 63 4.54 -8.83 -14.08
C TRP A 63 3.47 -7.76 -13.85
N THR A 64 3.47 -7.16 -12.67
CA THR A 64 2.79 -5.88 -12.48
C THR A 64 3.40 -4.81 -13.37
N GLU A 65 2.73 -3.69 -13.53
CA GLU A 65 3.40 -2.47 -13.94
C GLU A 65 4.51 -2.12 -12.94
N SER A 66 5.50 -1.35 -13.38
CA SER A 66 6.54 -0.81 -12.51
C SER A 66 5.93 -0.02 -11.36
N PHE A 67 6.53 -0.12 -10.18
CA PHE A 67 6.07 0.61 -9.02
C PHE A 67 6.29 2.12 -9.22
N VAL A 68 5.43 2.88 -8.63
CA VAL A 68 5.52 4.35 -8.60
C VAL A 68 5.59 4.82 -7.16
N ASP A 69 5.95 6.08 -6.96
CA ASP A 69 5.91 6.69 -5.64
C ASP A 69 4.50 6.58 -5.01
N ILE A 70 4.42 6.47 -3.70
CA ILE A 70 3.15 6.39 -2.95
C ILE A 70 2.27 7.62 -3.17
N GLU A 71 2.87 8.77 -3.47
CA GLU A 71 2.17 10.00 -3.84
C GLU A 71 1.80 10.05 -5.33
N GLY A 72 2.05 8.97 -6.08
CA GLY A 72 1.71 8.85 -7.49
C GLY A 72 2.31 9.97 -8.34
N ASN A 73 1.49 10.55 -9.22
CA ASN A 73 1.92 11.60 -10.16
C ASN A 73 2.38 12.93 -9.51
N LEU A 74 2.31 13.03 -8.18
CA LEU A 74 2.85 14.18 -7.45
C LEU A 74 4.37 14.11 -7.30
N LYS A 75 4.96 12.95 -7.57
CA LYS A 75 6.40 12.69 -7.53
C LYS A 75 6.90 12.22 -8.88
N PRO A 76 8.20 12.39 -9.17
CA PRO A 76 8.82 11.77 -10.33
C PRO A 76 8.79 10.25 -10.22
N ASP A 77 8.85 9.57 -11.36
CA ASP A 77 9.00 8.13 -11.39
C ASP A 77 10.27 7.68 -10.64
N PRO A 78 10.22 6.53 -9.96
CA PRO A 78 11.39 5.96 -9.31
C PRO A 78 12.56 5.77 -10.28
N TYR A 79 13.77 6.05 -9.82
CA TYR A 79 14.97 5.89 -10.62
C TYR A 79 15.31 4.42 -10.92
N LEU A 80 14.96 3.52 -10.00
CA LEU A 80 15.20 2.08 -10.10
C LEU A 80 13.88 1.35 -10.32
N ASP A 81 13.88 0.34 -11.19
CA ASP A 81 12.67 -0.43 -11.50
C ASP A 81 12.35 -1.45 -10.41
N THR A 82 11.10 -1.47 -9.99
CA THR A 82 10.55 -2.48 -9.10
C THR A 82 9.22 -2.97 -9.65
N LYS A 83 9.05 -4.29 -9.70
CA LYS A 83 7.80 -4.93 -10.12
C LYS A 83 7.64 -6.27 -9.43
N ALA A 84 6.43 -6.78 -9.40
CA ALA A 84 6.11 -8.03 -8.74
C ALA A 84 5.31 -8.98 -9.64
N LYS A 85 5.33 -10.25 -9.28
CA LYS A 85 4.43 -11.28 -9.80
C LYS A 85 3.75 -11.96 -8.64
N MET A 86 2.52 -12.41 -8.86
CA MET A 86 1.74 -13.13 -7.87
C MET A 86 1.02 -14.30 -8.51
N THR A 87 1.03 -15.44 -7.84
CA THR A 87 0.26 -16.64 -8.21
C THR A 87 -0.11 -17.41 -6.96
N TRP A 88 -0.96 -18.37 -7.06
CA TRP A 88 -1.38 -19.18 -5.92
C TRP A 88 -1.63 -20.63 -6.34
N ASP A 89 -1.60 -21.54 -5.36
CA ASP A 89 -2.06 -22.92 -5.48
C ASP A 89 -3.03 -23.25 -4.33
N ASP A 90 -3.36 -24.49 -4.14
CA ASP A 90 -4.29 -24.91 -3.08
C ASP A 90 -3.73 -24.73 -1.65
N ASN A 91 -2.44 -24.47 -1.50
CA ASN A 91 -1.76 -24.39 -0.21
C ASN A 91 -1.15 -23.01 0.07
N TYR A 92 -0.70 -22.32 -0.97
CA TYR A 92 0.12 -21.11 -0.80
C TYR A 92 -0.25 -20.01 -1.78
N PHE A 93 0.01 -18.78 -1.34
CA PHE A 93 0.04 -17.61 -2.18
C PHE A 93 1.50 -17.18 -2.35
N TYR A 94 1.95 -17.09 -3.61
CA TYR A 94 3.33 -16.86 -3.96
C TYR A 94 3.54 -15.44 -4.44
N PHE A 95 4.56 -14.80 -3.91
CA PHE A 95 5.05 -13.51 -4.37
C PHE A 95 6.47 -13.63 -4.89
N CYS A 96 6.73 -12.93 -5.98
CA CYS A 96 8.05 -12.70 -6.51
C CYS A 96 8.21 -11.21 -6.79
N ALA A 97 9.26 -10.60 -6.27
CA ALA A 97 9.62 -9.23 -6.57
C ALA A 97 10.92 -9.16 -7.37
N TYR A 98 10.93 -8.32 -8.38
CA TYR A 98 12.14 -7.86 -9.04
C TYR A 98 12.39 -6.44 -8.57
N MET A 99 13.57 -6.21 -8.03
CA MET A 99 14.02 -4.89 -7.57
C MET A 99 15.37 -4.61 -8.21
N GLU A 100 15.45 -3.57 -9.04
CA GLU A 100 16.73 -3.09 -9.53
C GLU A 100 17.44 -2.36 -8.38
N ASP A 101 18.57 -2.91 -7.93
CA ASP A 101 19.32 -2.34 -6.83
C ASP A 101 20.84 -2.55 -7.01
N PRO A 102 21.60 -1.48 -7.29
CA PRO A 102 23.04 -1.56 -7.42
C PRO A 102 23.74 -1.77 -6.07
N HIS A 103 23.05 -1.59 -4.94
CA HIS A 103 23.61 -1.64 -3.60
C HIS A 103 22.69 -2.38 -2.64
N VAL A 104 22.60 -3.71 -2.79
CA VAL A 104 21.77 -4.54 -1.90
C VAL A 104 22.23 -4.40 -0.45
N TRP A 105 21.38 -3.82 0.38
CA TRP A 105 21.61 -3.65 1.80
C TRP A 105 20.66 -4.54 2.60
N ALA A 106 21.21 -5.29 3.53
CA ALA A 106 20.48 -6.17 4.44
C ALA A 106 21.22 -6.21 5.78
N THR A 107 21.31 -5.07 6.45
CA THR A 107 22.08 -4.90 7.70
C THR A 107 21.23 -5.15 8.93
N ILE A 108 19.91 -5.01 8.81
CA ILE A 108 18.95 -5.18 9.90
C ILE A 108 18.54 -6.65 10.01
N THR A 109 18.97 -7.32 11.09
CA THR A 109 18.70 -8.72 11.34
C THR A 109 17.78 -8.98 12.54
N ALA A 110 17.49 -7.94 13.33
CA ALA A 110 16.62 -8.06 14.48
C ALA A 110 15.15 -8.12 14.03
N ARG A 111 14.38 -9.06 14.61
CA ARG A 111 12.94 -9.12 14.44
C ARG A 111 12.29 -7.86 15.00
N ASP A 112 11.20 -7.42 14.36
CA ASP A 112 10.43 -6.22 14.75
C ASP A 112 11.26 -4.92 14.77
N ALA A 113 12.35 -4.90 14.01
CA ALA A 113 13.16 -3.70 13.82
C ALA A 113 12.51 -2.75 12.80
N VAL A 114 13.04 -1.52 12.75
CA VAL A 114 12.61 -0.50 11.79
C VAL A 114 13.26 -0.81 10.44
N ILE A 115 12.61 -1.67 9.65
CA ILE A 115 13.19 -2.26 8.42
C ILE A 115 13.34 -1.25 7.29
N PHE A 116 12.50 -0.23 7.19
CA PHE A 116 12.59 0.81 6.15
C PHE A 116 13.89 1.65 6.16
N LYS A 117 14.83 1.35 7.07
CA LYS A 117 16.19 1.93 7.06
C LYS A 117 17.15 1.16 6.16
N ASP A 118 16.79 -0.05 5.79
CA ASP A 118 17.43 -0.85 4.76
C ASP A 118 16.50 -0.92 3.53
N ASN A 119 16.96 -1.54 2.46
CA ASN A 119 16.12 -1.85 1.33
C ASN A 119 15.17 -2.99 1.71
N ASP A 120 13.89 -2.76 1.66
CA ASP A 120 12.86 -3.71 2.04
C ASP A 120 11.78 -3.85 0.96
N PHE A 121 11.00 -4.91 1.05
CA PHE A 121 9.82 -5.15 0.25
C PHE A 121 8.70 -5.61 1.17
N GLU A 122 7.64 -4.83 1.25
CA GLU A 122 6.51 -5.10 2.13
C GLU A 122 5.27 -5.53 1.34
N ILE A 123 4.52 -6.46 1.89
CA ILE A 123 3.26 -6.96 1.33
C ILE A 123 2.16 -6.76 2.35
N PHE A 124 1.15 -6.01 1.98
CA PHE A 124 -0.04 -5.80 2.78
C PHE A 124 -1.19 -6.60 2.17
N LEU A 125 -1.83 -7.44 2.97
CA LEU A 125 -3.01 -8.20 2.58
C LEU A 125 -4.18 -7.76 3.44
N ASP A 126 -5.28 -7.41 2.80
CA ASP A 126 -6.55 -7.10 3.45
C ASP A 126 -7.60 -8.11 2.94
N PRO A 127 -7.72 -9.26 3.60
CA PRO A 127 -8.72 -10.25 3.26
C PRO A 127 -10.05 -9.83 3.91
N ASP A 128 -10.97 -9.32 3.12
CA ASP A 128 -12.37 -9.07 3.53
C ASP A 128 -13.14 -10.37 3.80
#